data_9fb18cb34da0e145421fc4c48c12fdcc
#
_entry.id   9fb18cb34da0e145421fc4c48c12fdcc
#
_cell.length_a   1.000
_cell.length_b   1.000
_cell.length_c   1.000
_cell.angle_alpha   90.00
_cell.angle_beta   90.00
_cell.angle_gamma   90.00
#
_symmetry.space_group_name_H-M   'P 1'
#
loop_
_entity.id
_entity.type
_entity.pdbx_description
1 polymer ?
#
loop_
_entity_poly.entity_id
_entity_poly.type
_entity_poly.pdbx_seq_one_letter_code
_entity_poly.pdbx_strand_id
1 'polypeptide(L)'
;MKRALGFQMLIILIILVGWNALHIGYDIQKKIYYGDLSDKPMILISYNLTLLDSINEVAGPLDYVRSTDIENEEDVTKNLIEMYELETARDFITEYDLPNVMRIKFDADKFRYKQKTDFEIIISNSEIQKNYDEEFWQKIQEKALNLKKGYLIANLVFIVFTIFFSGLIRVYFEQKSNEFWRIFRASGGYLHRRRDKFILNSGYIIFVPLLLNIATYFVLIIYEQAPLYIEYKYFAVEPITLILGMLMARAVMGKKF
;
A
#
# COMPACT_ATOMS: atom_id res chain seq x y z
N MET A 1 -17.09 -35.92 9.08
CA MET A 1 -17.57 -34.53 9.14
C MET A 1 -16.54 -33.56 9.72
N LYS A 2 -15.95 -33.77 10.91
CA LYS A 2 -14.97 -32.87 11.54
C LYS A 2 -13.71 -32.61 10.67
N ARG A 3 -13.13 -33.62 10.01
CA ARG A 3 -11.93 -33.47 9.15
C ARG A 3 -12.18 -32.58 7.91
N ALA A 4 -13.34 -32.73 7.26
CA ALA A 4 -13.70 -31.93 6.10
C ALA A 4 -13.93 -30.43 6.47
N LEU A 5 -14.49 -30.18 7.65
CA LEU A 5 -14.72 -28.87 8.21
C LEU A 5 -13.38 -28.14 8.47
N GLY A 6 -12.42 -28.83 9.10
CA GLY A 6 -11.09 -28.28 9.35
C GLY A 6 -10.32 -27.94 8.05
N PHE A 7 -10.44 -28.79 7.03
CA PHE A 7 -9.83 -28.55 5.72
C PHE A 7 -10.41 -27.31 5.02
N GLN A 8 -11.72 -27.10 5.10
CA GLN A 8 -12.38 -25.91 4.53
C GLN A 8 -11.99 -24.62 5.24
N MET A 9 -11.91 -24.66 6.59
CA MET A 9 -11.40 -23.53 7.37
C MET A 9 -9.96 -23.19 6.99
N LEU A 10 -9.12 -24.21 6.78
CA LEU A 10 -7.73 -24.04 6.39
C LEU A 10 -7.61 -23.37 5.02
N ILE A 11 -8.42 -23.77 4.04
CA ILE A 11 -8.43 -23.14 2.71
C ILE A 11 -8.77 -21.65 2.82
N ILE A 12 -9.82 -21.29 3.54
CA ILE A 12 -10.22 -19.89 3.73
C ILE A 12 -9.07 -19.12 4.41
N LEU A 13 -8.50 -19.70 5.47
CA LEU A 13 -7.39 -19.06 6.19
C LEU A 13 -6.19 -18.78 5.27
N ILE A 14 -5.80 -19.77 4.44
CA ILE A 14 -4.69 -19.59 3.49
C ILE A 14 -4.99 -18.48 2.49
N ILE A 15 -6.22 -18.40 1.98
CA ILE A 15 -6.61 -17.32 1.05
C ILE A 15 -6.54 -15.96 1.73
N LEU A 16 -7.08 -15.82 2.94
CA LEU A 16 -7.08 -14.55 3.68
C LEU A 16 -5.65 -14.11 4.06
N VAL A 17 -4.84 -15.04 4.57
CA VAL A 17 -3.42 -14.75 4.91
C VAL A 17 -2.62 -14.37 3.67
N GLY A 18 -2.81 -15.09 2.56
CA GLY A 18 -2.17 -14.75 1.28
C GLY A 18 -2.59 -13.38 0.75
N TRP A 19 -3.85 -13.02 0.91
CA TRP A 19 -4.38 -11.71 0.52
C TRP A 19 -3.77 -10.58 1.38
N ASN A 20 -3.69 -10.77 2.70
CA ASN A 20 -3.02 -9.80 3.59
C ASN A 20 -1.52 -9.70 3.31
N ALA A 21 -0.85 -10.81 3.01
CA ALA A 21 0.54 -10.80 2.60
C ALA A 21 0.76 -9.98 1.31
N LEU A 22 -0.18 -10.03 0.36
CA LEU A 22 -0.17 -9.19 -0.84
C LEU A 22 -0.27 -7.69 -0.48
N HIS A 23 -1.17 -7.32 0.44
CA HIS A 23 -1.32 -5.92 0.88
C HIS A 23 -0.05 -5.41 1.56
N ILE A 24 0.48 -6.18 2.52
CA ILE A 24 1.72 -5.85 3.25
C ILE A 24 2.89 -5.72 2.27
N GLY A 25 3.06 -6.69 1.38
CA GLY A 25 4.14 -6.68 0.39
C GLY A 25 4.06 -5.47 -0.56
N TYR A 26 2.86 -5.10 -0.99
CA TYR A 26 2.64 -3.91 -1.79
C TYR A 26 3.03 -2.62 -1.05
N ASP A 27 2.60 -2.47 0.21
CA ASP A 27 2.90 -1.28 1.01
C ASP A 27 4.39 -1.15 1.34
N ILE A 28 5.06 -2.27 1.65
CA ILE A 28 6.52 -2.29 1.87
C ILE A 28 7.24 -1.87 0.60
N GLN A 29 6.91 -2.47 -0.54
CA GLN A 29 7.58 -2.18 -1.81
C GLN A 29 7.32 -0.75 -2.28
N LYS A 30 6.10 -0.25 -2.05
CA LYS A 30 5.74 1.15 -2.31
C LYS A 30 6.58 2.11 -1.48
N LYS A 31 6.76 1.83 -0.18
CA LYS A 31 7.59 2.65 0.71
C LYS A 31 9.05 2.68 0.27
N ILE A 32 9.61 1.55 -0.16
CA ILE A 32 10.98 1.48 -0.68
C ILE A 32 11.12 2.39 -1.90
N TYR A 33 10.25 2.23 -2.92
CA TYR A 33 10.35 3.03 -4.14
C TYR A 33 10.19 4.53 -3.89
N TYR A 34 9.23 4.91 -3.05
CA TYR A 34 8.99 6.32 -2.76
C TYR A 34 10.00 6.90 -1.76
N GLY A 35 10.57 6.07 -0.87
CA GLY A 35 11.68 6.45 0.00
C GLY A 35 12.90 6.85 -0.83
N ASP A 36 13.32 5.99 -1.76
CA ASP A 36 14.45 6.25 -2.65
C ASP A 36 14.28 7.56 -3.45
N LEU A 37 13.04 7.87 -3.89
CA LEU A 37 12.74 9.10 -4.59
C LEU A 37 12.76 10.33 -3.68
N SER A 38 12.16 10.22 -2.48
CA SER A 38 12.05 11.34 -1.54
C SER A 38 13.41 11.74 -0.96
N ASP A 39 14.40 10.84 -0.98
CA ASP A 39 15.74 11.12 -0.50
C ASP A 39 16.63 11.81 -1.54
N LYS A 40 16.22 11.82 -2.82
CA LYS A 40 16.94 12.55 -3.88
C LYS A 40 16.39 13.96 -4.04
N PRO A 41 17.15 15.01 -3.66
CA PRO A 41 16.70 16.38 -3.81
C PRO A 41 16.80 16.85 -5.27
N MET A 42 15.95 17.79 -5.63
CA MET A 42 16.19 18.70 -6.73
C MET A 42 17.13 19.81 -6.22
N ILE A 43 18.19 20.07 -6.95
CA ILE A 43 19.17 21.10 -6.60
C ILE A 43 18.94 22.28 -7.54
N LEU A 44 18.71 23.45 -6.95
CA LEU A 44 18.65 24.73 -7.64
C LEU A 44 19.91 25.53 -7.29
N ILE A 45 20.55 26.11 -8.28
CA ILE A 45 21.79 26.84 -8.14
C ILE A 45 21.57 28.22 -8.70
N SER A 46 21.88 29.27 -7.91
CA SER A 46 21.81 30.67 -8.32
C SER A 46 22.82 31.53 -7.56
N TYR A 47 23.37 32.54 -8.21
CA TYR A 47 24.16 33.58 -7.53
C TYR A 47 23.29 34.58 -6.76
N ASN A 48 21.99 34.62 -7.02
CA ASN A 48 21.05 35.52 -6.39
C ASN A 48 20.31 34.81 -5.24
N LEU A 49 20.73 35.09 -4.00
CA LEU A 49 20.13 34.49 -2.80
C LEU A 49 18.64 34.89 -2.64
N THR A 50 18.31 36.17 -2.92
CA THR A 50 16.93 36.67 -2.77
C THR A 50 15.96 35.98 -3.72
N LEU A 51 16.44 35.50 -4.86
CA LEU A 51 15.66 34.69 -5.79
C LEU A 51 15.37 33.29 -5.22
N LEU A 52 16.37 32.66 -4.59
CA LEU A 52 16.15 31.35 -3.92
C LEU A 52 15.24 31.48 -2.72
N ASP A 53 15.35 32.57 -1.94
CA ASP A 53 14.44 32.84 -0.82
C ASP A 53 12.99 32.99 -1.30
N SER A 54 12.78 33.74 -2.39
CA SER A 54 11.44 33.91 -2.97
C SER A 54 10.86 32.59 -3.46
N ILE A 55 11.69 31.71 -4.03
CA ILE A 55 11.25 30.35 -4.41
C ILE A 55 10.93 29.52 -3.17
N ASN A 56 11.71 29.63 -2.11
CA ASN A 56 11.47 28.92 -0.86
C ASN A 56 10.14 29.32 -0.22
N GLU A 57 9.81 30.60 -0.22
CA GLU A 57 8.52 31.10 0.29
C GLU A 57 7.33 30.53 -0.49
N VAL A 58 7.46 30.35 -1.79
CA VAL A 58 6.41 29.76 -2.64
C VAL A 58 6.40 28.25 -2.59
N ALA A 59 7.57 27.61 -2.55
CA ALA A 59 7.72 26.15 -2.61
C ALA A 59 7.41 25.49 -1.26
N GLY A 60 7.83 26.10 -0.15
CA GLY A 60 7.69 25.52 1.20
C GLY A 60 6.25 25.14 1.59
N PRO A 61 5.22 25.96 1.28
CA PRO A 61 3.83 25.64 1.58
C PRO A 61 3.19 24.54 0.70
N LEU A 62 3.86 24.10 -0.39
CA LEU A 62 3.30 23.13 -1.32
C LEU A 62 3.22 21.75 -0.67
N ASP A 63 2.07 21.13 -0.78
CA ASP A 63 1.76 19.84 -0.11
C ASP A 63 2.60 18.66 -0.61
N TYR A 64 3.24 18.80 -1.76
CA TYR A 64 4.15 17.81 -2.35
C TYR A 64 5.64 18.12 -2.08
N VAL A 65 5.95 19.22 -1.38
CA VAL A 65 7.31 19.55 -0.91
C VAL A 65 7.46 19.05 0.52
N ARG A 66 8.48 18.22 0.75
CA ARG A 66 8.77 17.64 2.06
C ARG A 66 9.65 18.54 2.91
N SER A 67 10.68 19.11 2.30
CA SER A 67 11.60 20.04 2.94
C SER A 67 12.35 20.85 1.89
N THR A 68 12.71 22.05 2.26
CA THR A 68 13.61 22.93 1.52
C THR A 68 14.77 23.28 2.43
N ASP A 69 15.96 23.37 1.85
CA ASP A 69 17.19 23.74 2.53
C ASP A 69 17.99 24.66 1.62
N ILE A 70 18.42 25.81 2.14
CA ILE A 70 19.21 26.80 1.38
C ILE A 70 20.57 26.91 2.03
N GLU A 71 21.61 26.63 1.27
CA GLU A 71 22.99 26.86 1.63
C GLU A 71 23.44 28.14 0.90
N ASN A 72 23.83 29.15 1.66
CA ASN A 72 24.41 30.34 1.12
C ASN A 72 25.86 30.11 0.64
N GLU A 73 26.47 31.05 -0.03
CA GLU A 73 27.85 30.98 -0.54
C GLU A 73 28.85 30.59 0.56
N GLU A 74 28.72 31.18 1.77
CA GLU A 74 29.61 30.89 2.90
C GLU A 74 29.49 29.45 3.36
N ASP A 75 28.24 28.91 3.47
CA ASP A 75 27.96 27.54 3.84
C ASP A 75 28.48 26.58 2.79
N VAL A 76 28.26 26.87 1.50
CA VAL A 76 28.78 26.06 0.38
C VAL A 76 30.31 26.02 0.43
N THR A 77 30.97 27.15 0.65
CA THR A 77 32.43 27.25 0.77
C THR A 77 32.94 26.42 1.93
N LYS A 78 32.31 26.54 3.09
CA LYS A 78 32.66 25.77 4.27
C LYS A 78 32.51 24.27 4.05
N ASN A 79 31.37 23.84 3.49
CA ASN A 79 31.09 22.43 3.21
C ASN A 79 32.06 21.82 2.19
N LEU A 80 32.47 22.63 1.16
CA LEU A 80 33.47 22.16 0.21
C LEU A 80 34.84 21.96 0.86
N ILE A 81 35.28 22.93 1.71
CA ILE A 81 36.56 22.83 2.42
C ILE A 81 36.57 21.63 3.35
N GLU A 82 35.52 21.42 4.13
CA GLU A 82 35.39 20.30 5.06
C GLU A 82 35.30 18.94 4.33
N MET A 83 34.51 18.85 3.25
CA MET A 83 34.27 17.59 2.52
C MET A 83 35.51 17.08 1.80
N TYR A 84 36.33 18.00 1.26
CA TYR A 84 37.50 17.65 0.44
C TYR A 84 38.82 17.91 1.16
N GLU A 85 38.80 18.22 2.47
CA GLU A 85 39.99 18.51 3.29
C GLU A 85 40.87 19.63 2.67
N LEU A 86 40.24 20.64 2.06
CA LEU A 86 40.91 21.68 1.31
C LEU A 86 41.32 22.91 2.15
N GLU A 87 41.67 22.69 3.43
CA GLU A 87 42.06 23.81 4.32
C GLU A 87 43.21 24.65 3.77
N THR A 88 44.18 24.02 3.08
CA THR A 88 45.31 24.73 2.44
C THR A 88 44.92 25.56 1.22
N ALA A 89 43.78 25.30 0.61
CA ALA A 89 43.26 26.02 -0.55
C ALA A 89 42.15 27.01 -0.16
N ARG A 90 41.90 27.24 1.10
CA ARG A 90 40.81 28.08 1.63
C ARG A 90 40.85 29.49 1.05
N ASP A 91 42.00 30.12 1.08
CA ASP A 91 42.18 31.49 0.57
C ASP A 91 41.90 31.59 -0.93
N PHE A 92 42.23 30.52 -1.68
CA PHE A 92 41.98 30.42 -3.11
C PHE A 92 40.48 30.21 -3.42
N ILE A 93 39.78 29.39 -2.65
CA ILE A 93 38.35 29.12 -2.85
C ILE A 93 37.52 30.35 -2.50
N THR A 94 37.91 31.14 -1.50
CA THR A 94 37.20 32.35 -1.10
C THR A 94 37.40 33.55 -2.10
N GLU A 95 38.32 33.43 -3.04
CA GLU A 95 38.46 34.41 -4.14
C GLU A 95 37.40 34.20 -5.26
N TYR A 96 36.72 33.03 -5.28
CA TYR A 96 35.70 32.76 -6.27
C TYR A 96 34.32 32.97 -5.66
N ASP A 97 33.46 33.72 -6.34
CA ASP A 97 32.03 33.83 -6.02
C ASP A 97 31.39 32.46 -6.26
N LEU A 98 31.10 31.73 -5.18
CA LEU A 98 30.37 30.45 -5.28
C LEU A 98 28.87 30.73 -5.31
N PRO A 99 28.12 29.93 -6.08
CA PRO A 99 26.67 30.07 -6.12
C PRO A 99 26.00 29.60 -4.85
N ASN A 100 24.87 30.19 -4.50
CA ASN A 100 23.97 29.64 -3.47
C ASN A 100 23.25 28.40 -4.00
N VAL A 101 23.01 27.44 -3.11
CA VAL A 101 22.43 26.17 -3.45
C VAL A 101 21.15 25.94 -2.63
N MET A 102 20.04 25.68 -3.30
CA MET A 102 18.80 25.29 -2.66
C MET A 102 18.52 23.82 -2.96
N ARG A 103 18.32 23.03 -1.93
CA ARG A 103 17.94 21.61 -2.02
C ARG A 103 16.46 21.44 -1.68
N ILE A 104 15.70 20.86 -2.59
CA ILE A 104 14.28 20.64 -2.42
C ILE A 104 14.02 19.15 -2.44
N LYS A 105 13.51 18.61 -1.33
CA LYS A 105 13.06 17.24 -1.23
C LYS A 105 11.56 17.17 -1.43
N PHE A 106 11.11 16.28 -2.31
CA PHE A 106 9.69 16.10 -2.62
C PHE A 106 9.12 14.89 -1.88
N ASP A 107 7.83 14.97 -1.56
CA ASP A 107 7.05 13.80 -1.18
C ASP A 107 6.71 13.02 -2.45
N ALA A 108 7.40 11.92 -2.69
CA ALA A 108 7.27 11.11 -3.90
C ALA A 108 5.86 10.54 -4.11
N ASP A 109 5.07 10.38 -3.04
CA ASP A 109 3.66 9.96 -3.13
C ASP A 109 2.78 11.03 -3.79
N LYS A 110 3.13 12.30 -3.64
CA LYS A 110 2.36 13.44 -4.11
C LYS A 110 2.96 14.12 -5.34
N PHE A 111 4.29 14.13 -5.46
CA PHE A 111 5.02 14.75 -6.57
C PHE A 111 4.94 13.88 -7.82
N ARG A 112 4.06 14.25 -8.73
CA ARG A 112 3.80 13.57 -10.01
C ARG A 112 4.05 14.54 -11.17
N TYR A 113 3.90 14.03 -12.39
CA TYR A 113 4.13 14.79 -13.61
C TYR A 113 3.45 16.17 -13.61
N LYS A 114 2.19 16.26 -13.15
CA LYS A 114 1.48 17.54 -13.08
C LYS A 114 2.16 18.51 -12.12
N GLN A 115 2.45 18.08 -10.90
CA GLN A 115 3.12 18.87 -9.88
C GLN A 115 4.52 19.28 -10.33
N LYS A 116 5.23 18.39 -11.05
CA LYS A 116 6.51 18.72 -11.67
C LYS A 116 6.38 19.87 -12.66
N THR A 117 5.41 19.80 -13.57
CA THR A 117 5.16 20.86 -14.58
C THR A 117 4.78 22.17 -13.90
N ASP A 118 3.89 22.13 -12.91
CA ASP A 118 3.48 23.32 -12.14
C ASP A 118 4.69 23.92 -11.39
N PHE A 119 5.56 23.08 -10.83
CA PHE A 119 6.77 23.52 -10.13
C PHE A 119 7.82 24.10 -11.10
N GLU A 120 7.99 23.52 -12.27
CA GLU A 120 8.88 24.03 -13.31
C GLU A 120 8.51 25.44 -13.77
N ILE A 121 7.24 25.81 -13.72
CA ILE A 121 6.76 27.17 -13.99
C ILE A 121 7.24 28.11 -12.89
N ILE A 122 7.21 27.71 -11.63
CA ILE A 122 7.68 28.50 -10.48
C ILE A 122 9.18 28.80 -10.59
N ILE A 123 9.98 27.83 -11.02
CA ILE A 123 11.43 27.92 -11.13
C ILE A 123 11.91 28.36 -12.54
N SER A 124 11.00 28.77 -13.43
CA SER A 124 11.34 29.14 -14.80
C SER A 124 12.00 30.53 -14.88
N ASN A 125 13.13 30.67 -14.22
CA ASN A 125 14.00 31.89 -14.32
C ASN A 125 15.33 31.50 -14.95
N SER A 126 15.83 32.35 -15.86
CA SER A 126 17.09 32.12 -16.56
C SER A 126 18.33 32.17 -15.65
N GLU A 127 18.20 32.76 -14.45
CA GLU A 127 19.26 32.85 -13.44
C GLU A 127 19.38 31.62 -12.57
N ILE A 128 18.50 30.63 -12.75
CA ILE A 128 18.47 29.39 -11.97
C ILE A 128 18.94 28.23 -12.83
N GLN A 129 20.02 27.60 -12.38
CA GLN A 129 20.43 26.32 -12.90
C GLN A 129 19.77 25.20 -12.07
N LYS A 130 19.04 24.28 -12.73
CA LYS A 130 18.43 23.14 -12.07
C LYS A 130 19.24 21.87 -12.33
N ASN A 131 19.53 21.12 -11.28
CA ASN A 131 20.09 19.78 -11.37
C ASN A 131 19.08 18.80 -10.75
N TYR A 132 18.49 17.97 -11.60
CA TYR A 132 17.46 17.03 -11.22
C TYR A 132 17.58 15.77 -12.07
N ASP A 133 17.73 14.65 -11.40
CA ASP A 133 17.84 13.34 -12.05
C ASP A 133 16.46 12.86 -12.56
N GLU A 134 16.04 13.48 -13.67
CA GLU A 134 14.73 13.22 -14.27
C GLU A 134 14.55 11.79 -14.71
N GLU A 135 15.60 11.19 -15.28
CA GLU A 135 15.56 9.79 -15.75
C GLU A 135 15.35 8.82 -14.60
N PHE A 136 16.04 9.03 -13.49
CA PHE A 136 15.86 8.25 -12.28
C PHE A 136 14.43 8.35 -11.74
N TRP A 137 13.88 9.58 -11.65
CA TRP A 137 12.51 9.81 -11.20
C TRP A 137 11.47 9.13 -12.08
N GLN A 138 11.58 9.29 -13.40
CA GLN A 138 10.67 8.63 -14.35
C GLN A 138 10.73 7.11 -14.21
N LYS A 139 11.91 6.53 -14.13
CA LYS A 139 12.12 5.09 -13.99
C LYS A 139 11.51 4.52 -12.71
N ILE A 140 11.64 5.22 -11.58
CA ILE A 140 11.04 4.76 -10.32
C ILE A 140 9.53 4.96 -10.32
N GLN A 141 9.03 6.09 -10.83
CA GLN A 141 7.58 6.30 -10.96
C GLN A 141 6.93 5.25 -11.87
N GLU A 142 7.59 4.87 -12.95
CA GLU A 142 7.12 3.78 -13.82
C GLU A 142 7.09 2.43 -13.09
N LYS A 143 8.15 2.10 -12.33
CA LYS A 143 8.16 0.91 -11.48
C LYS A 143 7.03 0.91 -10.45
N ALA A 144 6.79 2.03 -9.77
CA ALA A 144 5.71 2.17 -8.80
C ALA A 144 4.33 2.04 -9.45
N LEU A 145 4.16 2.56 -10.68
CA LEU A 145 2.92 2.39 -11.46
C LEU A 145 2.69 0.94 -11.85
N ASN A 146 3.73 0.24 -12.31
CA ASN A 146 3.66 -1.17 -12.67
C ASN A 146 3.37 -2.05 -11.45
N LEU A 147 3.98 -1.76 -10.31
CA LEU A 147 3.67 -2.39 -9.03
C LEU A 147 2.18 -2.22 -8.68
N LYS A 148 1.65 -0.99 -8.80
CA LYS A 148 0.23 -0.70 -8.56
C LYS A 148 -0.69 -1.49 -9.50
N LYS A 149 -0.36 -1.57 -10.78
CA LYS A 149 -1.13 -2.37 -11.75
C LYS A 149 -1.12 -3.85 -11.39
N GLY A 150 0.06 -4.40 -11.08
CA GLY A 150 0.21 -5.79 -10.64
C GLY A 150 -0.59 -6.09 -9.37
N TYR A 151 -0.51 -5.20 -8.38
CA TYR A 151 -1.30 -5.29 -7.16
C TYR A 151 -2.81 -5.29 -7.41
N LEU A 152 -3.33 -4.41 -8.28
CA LEU A 152 -4.75 -4.36 -8.61
C LEU A 152 -5.23 -5.67 -9.27
N ILE A 153 -4.43 -6.21 -10.20
CA ILE A 153 -4.74 -7.50 -10.85
C ILE A 153 -4.74 -8.63 -9.82
N ALA A 154 -3.70 -8.72 -8.98
CA ALA A 154 -3.62 -9.74 -7.95
C ALA A 154 -4.77 -9.64 -6.94
N ASN A 155 -5.14 -8.43 -6.53
CA ASN A 155 -6.28 -8.18 -5.64
C ASN A 155 -7.60 -8.67 -6.27
N LEU A 156 -7.83 -8.37 -7.55
CA LEU A 156 -9.01 -8.86 -8.27
C LEU A 156 -9.04 -10.40 -8.32
N VAL A 157 -7.90 -11.04 -8.53
CA VAL A 157 -7.78 -12.51 -8.50
C VAL A 157 -8.17 -13.04 -7.12
N PHE A 158 -7.67 -12.45 -6.02
CA PHE A 158 -8.06 -12.85 -4.67
C PHE A 158 -9.55 -12.69 -4.39
N ILE A 159 -10.16 -11.58 -4.87
CA ILE A 159 -11.62 -11.38 -4.77
C ILE A 159 -12.36 -12.52 -5.46
N VAL A 160 -12.01 -12.83 -6.70
CA VAL A 160 -12.66 -13.90 -7.48
C VAL A 160 -12.49 -15.26 -6.80
N PHE A 161 -11.27 -15.59 -6.35
CA PHE A 161 -11.00 -16.83 -5.62
C PHE A 161 -11.81 -16.91 -4.32
N THR A 162 -11.87 -15.83 -3.54
CA THR A 162 -12.61 -15.80 -2.27
C THR A 162 -14.10 -16.03 -2.51
N ILE A 163 -14.70 -15.37 -3.51
CA ILE A 163 -16.10 -15.57 -3.90
C ILE A 163 -16.34 -17.02 -4.34
N PHE A 164 -15.47 -17.54 -5.19
CA PHE A 164 -15.62 -18.90 -5.72
C PHE A 164 -15.51 -19.94 -4.62
N PHE A 165 -14.48 -19.91 -3.78
CA PHE A 165 -14.29 -20.89 -2.72
C PHE A 165 -15.37 -20.81 -1.62
N SER A 166 -15.75 -19.59 -1.23
CA SER A 166 -16.86 -19.42 -0.27
C SER A 166 -18.19 -19.96 -0.83
N GLY A 167 -18.43 -19.77 -2.12
CA GLY A 167 -19.56 -20.35 -2.84
C GLY A 167 -19.51 -21.88 -2.86
N LEU A 168 -18.38 -22.47 -3.22
CA LEU A 168 -18.18 -23.93 -3.22
C LEU A 168 -18.41 -24.55 -1.83
N ILE A 169 -17.88 -23.92 -0.79
CA ILE A 169 -18.08 -24.36 0.60
C ILE A 169 -19.58 -24.35 0.92
N ARG A 170 -20.28 -23.29 0.54
CA ARG A 170 -21.73 -23.20 0.74
C ARG A 170 -22.50 -24.30 0.01
N VAL A 171 -22.19 -24.55 -1.28
CA VAL A 171 -22.80 -25.63 -2.07
C VAL A 171 -22.59 -26.98 -1.40
N TYR A 172 -21.36 -27.27 -1.00
CA TYR A 172 -21.01 -28.51 -0.32
C TYR A 172 -21.83 -28.72 0.97
N PHE A 173 -21.96 -27.66 1.78
CA PHE A 173 -22.74 -27.73 3.02
C PHE A 173 -24.23 -27.96 2.77
N GLU A 174 -24.81 -27.30 1.78
CA GLU A 174 -26.22 -27.48 1.46
C GLU A 174 -26.51 -28.87 0.93
N GLN A 175 -25.65 -29.40 0.06
CA GLN A 175 -25.80 -30.77 -0.42
C GLN A 175 -25.78 -31.80 0.75
N LYS A 176 -24.79 -31.68 1.63
CA LYS A 176 -24.67 -32.53 2.80
C LYS A 176 -25.80 -32.34 3.81
N SER A 177 -26.28 -31.11 3.96
CA SER A 177 -27.43 -30.79 4.77
C SER A 177 -28.68 -31.43 4.23
N ASN A 178 -28.94 -31.34 2.94
CA ASN A 178 -30.12 -31.91 2.29
C ASN A 178 -30.15 -33.43 2.42
N GLU A 179 -29.02 -34.11 2.24
CA GLU A 179 -28.88 -35.53 2.44
C GLU A 179 -29.19 -35.92 3.89
N PHE A 180 -28.62 -35.23 4.86
CA PHE A 180 -28.87 -35.42 6.27
C PHE A 180 -30.35 -35.20 6.63
N TRP A 181 -30.97 -34.13 6.11
CA TRP A 181 -32.36 -33.80 6.37
C TRP A 181 -33.32 -34.81 5.76
N ARG A 182 -32.97 -35.38 4.60
CA ARG A 182 -33.76 -36.45 3.97
C ARG A 182 -33.77 -37.69 4.86
N ILE A 183 -32.62 -38.12 5.35
CA ILE A 183 -32.50 -39.28 6.25
C ILE A 183 -33.20 -39.00 7.58
N PHE A 184 -33.04 -37.82 8.15
CA PHE A 184 -33.61 -37.43 9.43
C PHE A 184 -35.15 -37.36 9.39
N ARG A 185 -35.74 -36.88 8.27
CA ARG A 185 -37.19 -36.93 8.06
C ARG A 185 -37.70 -38.34 7.94
N ALA A 186 -36.99 -39.19 7.21
CA ALA A 186 -37.36 -40.61 7.05
C ALA A 186 -37.33 -41.38 8.38
N SER A 187 -36.51 -40.94 9.35
CA SER A 187 -36.41 -41.51 10.71
C SER A 187 -37.38 -40.88 11.74
N GLY A 188 -38.32 -40.02 11.32
CA GLY A 188 -39.32 -39.41 12.22
C GLY A 188 -38.79 -38.26 13.10
N GLY A 189 -37.66 -37.66 12.80
CA GLY A 189 -37.04 -36.60 13.61
C GLY A 189 -37.66 -35.20 13.45
N TYR A 190 -37.74 -34.46 14.53
CA TYR A 190 -38.24 -33.07 14.58
C TYR A 190 -37.22 -32.05 14.06
N LEU A 191 -37.59 -31.24 13.07
CA LEU A 191 -36.72 -30.35 12.27
C LEU A 191 -36.20 -29.10 13.01
N HIS A 192 -37.00 -28.51 13.93
CA HIS A 192 -36.73 -27.15 14.44
C HIS A 192 -35.41 -27.03 15.23
N ARG A 193 -35.10 -27.97 16.09
CA ARG A 193 -33.96 -27.86 17.03
C ARG A 193 -32.56 -28.08 16.41
N ARG A 194 -32.47 -28.65 15.20
CA ARG A 194 -31.17 -28.95 14.53
C ARG A 194 -30.83 -28.01 13.40
N ARG A 195 -31.80 -27.28 12.85
CA ARG A 195 -31.57 -26.25 11.83
C ARG A 195 -30.67 -25.13 12.36
N ASP A 196 -30.87 -24.71 13.61
CA ASP A 196 -30.07 -23.65 14.25
C ASP A 196 -28.63 -24.09 14.47
N LYS A 197 -28.38 -25.31 14.88
CA LYS A 197 -27.00 -25.87 15.00
C LYS A 197 -26.28 -25.95 13.65
N PHE A 198 -27.01 -26.15 12.58
CA PHE A 198 -26.40 -26.21 11.23
C PHE A 198 -26.02 -24.83 10.71
N ILE A 199 -26.88 -23.83 10.94
CA ILE A 199 -26.59 -22.43 10.62
C ILE A 199 -25.37 -21.93 11.42
N LEU A 200 -25.32 -22.25 12.71
CA LEU A 200 -24.17 -21.95 13.57
C LEU A 200 -22.88 -22.60 13.03
N ASN A 201 -22.91 -23.88 12.70
CA ASN A 201 -21.71 -24.57 12.16
C ASN A 201 -21.23 -23.98 10.83
N SER A 202 -22.13 -23.52 9.95
CA SER A 202 -21.72 -22.85 8.72
C SER A 202 -21.08 -21.48 8.97
N GLY A 203 -21.51 -20.77 10.01
CA GLY A 203 -20.91 -19.53 10.46
C GLY A 203 -19.49 -19.72 10.97
N TYR A 204 -19.22 -20.74 11.78
CA TYR A 204 -17.88 -21.00 12.32
C TYR A 204 -16.81 -21.17 11.23
N ILE A 205 -17.16 -21.73 10.06
CA ILE A 205 -16.20 -21.95 8.97
C ILE A 205 -15.64 -20.64 8.43
N ILE A 206 -16.41 -19.57 8.50
CA ILE A 206 -16.03 -18.25 8.00
C ILE A 206 -15.46 -17.41 9.12
N PHE A 207 -16.15 -17.36 10.26
CA PHE A 207 -15.75 -16.46 11.35
C PHE A 207 -14.46 -16.89 12.03
N VAL A 208 -14.17 -18.18 12.18
CA VAL A 208 -12.94 -18.64 12.82
C VAL A 208 -11.69 -18.29 11.99
N PRO A 209 -11.61 -18.60 10.67
CA PRO A 209 -10.49 -18.17 9.86
C PRO A 209 -10.35 -16.64 9.80
N LEU A 210 -11.45 -15.89 9.73
CA LEU A 210 -11.42 -14.44 9.72
C LEU A 210 -10.85 -13.87 11.03
N LEU A 211 -11.29 -14.38 12.18
CA LEU A 211 -10.75 -13.98 13.48
C LEU A 211 -9.27 -14.34 13.63
N LEU A 212 -8.88 -15.55 13.18
CA LEU A 212 -7.47 -15.95 13.18
C LEU A 212 -6.63 -15.05 12.28
N ASN A 213 -7.13 -14.67 11.10
CA ASN A 213 -6.46 -13.77 10.18
C ASN A 213 -6.26 -12.38 10.81
N ILE A 214 -7.31 -11.82 11.43
CA ILE A 214 -7.24 -10.54 12.16
C ILE A 214 -6.23 -10.65 13.31
N ALA A 215 -6.26 -11.73 14.10
CA ALA A 215 -5.33 -11.94 15.21
C ALA A 215 -3.87 -12.03 14.71
N THR A 216 -3.63 -12.75 13.62
CA THR A 216 -2.29 -12.84 13.00
C THR A 216 -1.79 -11.45 12.59
N TYR A 217 -2.65 -10.63 12.01
CA TYR A 217 -2.30 -9.26 11.64
C TYR A 217 -1.95 -8.41 12.85
N PHE A 218 -2.72 -8.47 13.94
CA PHE A 218 -2.39 -7.76 15.18
C PHE A 218 -1.04 -8.20 15.76
N VAL A 219 -0.73 -9.49 15.70
CA VAL A 219 0.58 -10.00 16.13
C VAL A 219 1.70 -9.40 15.27
N LEU A 220 1.52 -9.33 13.95
CA LEU A 220 2.52 -8.72 13.05
C LEU A 220 2.71 -7.22 13.31
N ILE A 221 1.65 -6.49 13.68
CA ILE A 221 1.76 -5.08 14.09
C ILE A 221 2.59 -4.94 15.37
N ILE A 222 2.32 -5.77 16.38
CA ILE A 222 3.04 -5.73 17.67
C ILE A 222 4.52 -6.00 17.47
N TYR A 223 4.90 -6.89 16.55
CA TYR A 223 6.30 -7.15 16.20
C TYR A 223 6.87 -6.19 15.16
N GLU A 224 6.19 -5.07 14.87
CA GLU A 224 6.62 -4.05 13.89
C GLU A 224 6.88 -4.59 12.46
N GLN A 225 6.44 -5.79 12.17
CA GLN A 225 6.59 -6.41 10.85
C GLN A 225 5.51 -5.96 9.86
N ALA A 226 4.43 -5.36 10.34
CA ALA A 226 3.36 -4.81 9.51
C ALA A 226 3.14 -3.33 9.81
N PRO A 227 2.91 -2.49 8.79
CA PRO A 227 2.60 -1.09 9.01
C PRO A 227 1.24 -0.91 9.68
N LEU A 228 1.16 -0.01 10.64
CA LEU A 228 -0.07 0.37 11.37
C LEU A 228 -1.20 0.88 10.44
N TYR A 229 -0.89 1.17 9.18
CA TYR A 229 -1.75 1.84 8.19
C TYR A 229 -2.43 0.93 7.19
N ILE A 230 -2.44 -0.40 7.39
CA ILE A 230 -3.30 -1.16 6.48
C ILE A 230 -4.69 -0.59 6.69
N GLU A 231 -5.14 0.16 5.69
CA GLU A 231 -6.38 0.90 5.75
C GLU A 231 -7.48 -0.09 6.14
N TYR A 232 -8.24 0.20 7.21
CA TYR A 232 -9.33 -0.62 7.72
C TYR A 232 -10.28 -1.13 6.63
N LYS A 233 -10.31 -0.45 5.48
CA LYS A 233 -11.08 -0.87 4.31
C LYS A 233 -10.69 -2.26 3.78
N TYR A 234 -9.45 -2.70 3.91
CA TYR A 234 -9.02 -4.03 3.46
C TYR A 234 -9.66 -5.13 4.31
N PHE A 235 -9.72 -4.93 5.64
CA PHE A 235 -10.42 -5.86 6.52
C PHE A 235 -11.94 -5.89 6.31
N ALA A 236 -12.53 -4.85 5.74
CA ALA A 236 -13.94 -4.83 5.39
C ALA A 236 -14.22 -5.58 4.07
N VAL A 237 -13.30 -5.53 3.12
CA VAL A 237 -13.46 -6.20 1.82
C VAL A 237 -13.47 -7.72 1.96
N GLU A 238 -12.66 -8.30 2.83
CA GLU A 238 -12.59 -9.75 3.05
C GLU A 238 -13.92 -10.37 3.50
N PRO A 239 -14.56 -9.92 4.61
CA PRO A 239 -15.85 -10.47 5.02
C PRO A 239 -16.96 -10.18 4.00
N ILE A 240 -16.93 -9.02 3.34
CA ILE A 240 -17.93 -8.69 2.30
C ILE A 240 -17.83 -9.68 1.14
N THR A 241 -16.63 -9.98 0.65
CA THR A 241 -16.43 -10.94 -0.46
C THR A 241 -16.79 -12.36 -0.07
N LEU A 242 -16.49 -12.80 1.17
CA LEU A 242 -16.91 -14.09 1.71
C LEU A 242 -18.43 -14.23 1.77
N ILE A 243 -19.11 -13.21 2.29
CA ILE A 243 -20.58 -13.16 2.40
C ILE A 243 -21.20 -13.13 0.99
N LEU A 244 -20.65 -12.34 0.08
CA LEU A 244 -21.14 -12.24 -1.30
C LEU A 244 -21.09 -13.58 -2.01
N GLY A 245 -19.98 -14.33 -1.90
CA GLY A 245 -19.86 -15.65 -2.49
C GLY A 245 -20.88 -16.65 -1.94
N MET A 246 -21.17 -16.59 -0.63
CA MET A 246 -22.21 -17.42 -0.02
C MET A 246 -23.61 -17.05 -0.52
N LEU A 247 -23.90 -15.73 -0.67
CA LEU A 247 -25.19 -15.27 -1.19
C LEU A 247 -25.38 -15.66 -2.65
N MET A 248 -24.36 -15.50 -3.48
CA MET A 248 -24.40 -15.92 -4.89
C MET A 248 -24.67 -17.43 -5.03
N ALA A 249 -23.99 -18.25 -4.24
CA ALA A 249 -24.22 -19.69 -4.21
C ALA A 249 -25.68 -20.03 -3.83
N ARG A 250 -26.24 -19.32 -2.84
CA ARG A 250 -27.64 -19.49 -2.44
C ARG A 250 -28.61 -19.09 -3.56
N ALA A 251 -28.32 -17.98 -4.27
CA ALA A 251 -29.16 -17.51 -5.38
C ALA A 251 -29.18 -18.50 -6.55
N VAL A 252 -28.04 -19.13 -6.83
CA VAL A 252 -27.92 -20.16 -7.90
C VAL A 252 -28.66 -21.43 -7.53
N MET A 253 -28.59 -21.85 -6.26
CA MET A 253 -29.24 -23.10 -5.83
C MET A 253 -30.71 -22.92 -5.45
N GLY A 254 -31.12 -21.74 -4.96
CA GLY A 254 -32.51 -21.46 -4.55
C GLY A 254 -33.52 -21.46 -5.68
N LYS A 255 -33.10 -21.54 -6.94
CA LYS A 255 -33.96 -21.70 -8.13
C LYS A 255 -34.24 -23.17 -8.47
N LYS A 256 -33.70 -24.13 -7.72
CA LYS A 256 -33.84 -25.56 -8.00
C LYS A 256 -34.74 -26.35 -7.02
N PHE A 257 -35.40 -25.64 -6.09
CA PHE A 257 -36.31 -26.28 -5.12
C PHE A 257 -37.61 -25.49 -4.99
#